data_8a19dc9e5253b89383bf001f3cd2bae2
#
_entry.id   8a19dc9e5253b89383bf001f3cd2bae2
#
_cell.length_a   1.000
_cell.length_b   1.000
_cell.length_c   1.000
_cell.angle_alpha   90.00
_cell.angle_beta   90.00
_cell.angle_gamma   90.00
#
_symmetry.space_group_name_H-M   'P 1'
#
loop_
_entity.id
_entity.type
_entity.pdbx_description
1 polymer ?
#
loop_
_entity_poly.entity_id
_entity_poly.type
_entity_poly.pdbx_seq_one_letter_code
_entity_poly.pdbx_strand_id
1 'polypeptide(L)'
;VPDPERIRSIASSFGWLDARLLHEGWLGRLGPEALGVLVFLVLAADRRGASYYGREKMARILGVERRDLDRGLARLVELGLVAHRRWSQHQQDGVWQVLPVPDRGPGDRHGPSPEDHDRRLPETLAAILSKLTR
;
A
#
# COMPACT_ATOMS: atom_id res chain seq x y z
N VAL A 1 -26.43 -3.58 -17.89
CA VAL A 1 -25.69 -2.31 -17.94
C VAL A 1 -26.69 -1.19 -18.15
N PRO A 2 -26.82 -0.20 -17.19
CA PRO A 2 -27.81 0.87 -17.30
C PRO A 2 -27.61 1.79 -18.50
N ASP A 3 -26.39 1.98 -18.95
CA ASP A 3 -26.07 2.83 -20.08
C ASP A 3 -25.08 2.11 -21.00
N PRO A 4 -25.59 1.35 -22.00
CA PRO A 4 -24.73 0.57 -22.87
C PRO A 4 -23.93 1.40 -23.87
N GLU A 5 -24.30 2.67 -24.10
CA GLU A 5 -23.59 3.56 -24.99
C GLU A 5 -22.41 4.26 -24.34
N ARG A 6 -22.38 4.33 -23.01
CA ARG A 6 -21.33 5.01 -22.26
C ARG A 6 -20.44 4.07 -21.47
N ILE A 7 -20.02 2.99 -22.07
CA ILE A 7 -19.02 2.12 -21.47
C ILE A 7 -17.68 2.84 -21.47
N ARG A 8 -17.08 2.98 -20.29
CA ARG A 8 -15.81 3.69 -20.14
C ARG A 8 -14.68 2.98 -20.87
N SER A 9 -13.89 3.73 -21.58
CA SER A 9 -12.58 3.32 -22.06
C SER A 9 -11.53 4.25 -21.46
N ILE A 10 -10.34 3.75 -21.20
CA ILE A 10 -9.28 4.53 -20.58
C ILE A 10 -8.22 4.83 -21.62
N ALA A 11 -8.19 6.08 -22.08
CA ALA A 11 -7.27 6.53 -23.12
C ALA A 11 -5.93 7.03 -22.59
N SER A 12 -5.86 7.36 -21.29
CA SER A 12 -4.65 7.81 -20.61
C SER A 12 -4.08 6.68 -19.72
N SER A 13 -2.99 6.96 -19.06
CA SER A 13 -2.45 6.04 -18.04
C SER A 13 -3.47 5.75 -16.95
N PHE A 14 -3.40 4.58 -16.37
CA PHE A 14 -4.34 4.15 -15.34
C PHE A 14 -3.60 3.34 -14.27
N GLY A 15 -4.15 3.38 -13.05
CA GLY A 15 -3.79 2.45 -11.99
C GLY A 15 -4.86 1.37 -11.88
N TRP A 16 -4.51 0.23 -11.32
CA TRP A 16 -5.46 -0.86 -11.09
C TRP A 16 -5.34 -1.39 -9.68
N LEU A 17 -6.46 -1.81 -9.14
CA LEU A 17 -6.58 -2.38 -7.80
C LEU A 17 -6.92 -3.86 -7.91
N ASP A 18 -6.29 -4.67 -7.06
CA ASP A 18 -6.58 -6.10 -6.99
C ASP A 18 -7.98 -6.32 -6.42
N ALA A 19 -8.80 -7.07 -7.13
CA ALA A 19 -10.17 -7.35 -6.71
C ALA A 19 -10.24 -8.16 -5.40
N ARG A 20 -9.14 -8.79 -4.96
CA ARG A 20 -9.06 -9.43 -3.65
C ARG A 20 -9.27 -8.44 -2.51
N LEU A 21 -8.97 -7.17 -2.72
CA LEU A 21 -9.30 -6.13 -1.73
C LEU A 21 -10.78 -6.11 -1.38
N LEU A 22 -11.64 -6.37 -2.36
CA LEU A 22 -13.08 -6.49 -2.15
C LEU A 22 -13.45 -7.88 -1.63
N HIS A 23 -12.99 -8.93 -2.30
CA HIS A 23 -13.48 -10.29 -2.07
C HIS A 23 -12.95 -10.94 -0.80
N GLU A 24 -11.83 -10.47 -0.28
CA GLU A 24 -11.18 -11.05 0.90
C GLU A 24 -11.30 -10.17 2.15
N GLY A 25 -12.18 -9.18 2.14
CA GLY A 25 -12.50 -8.39 3.34
C GLY A 25 -11.51 -7.26 3.66
N TRP A 26 -10.61 -6.92 2.75
CA TRP A 26 -9.63 -5.86 2.98
C TRP A 26 -10.24 -4.48 3.11
N LEU A 27 -11.29 -4.18 2.34
CA LEU A 27 -11.89 -2.84 2.34
C LEU A 27 -12.39 -2.45 3.72
N GLY A 28 -13.05 -3.39 4.43
CA GLY A 28 -13.52 -3.13 5.79
C GLY A 28 -12.38 -2.91 6.78
N ARG A 29 -11.26 -3.58 6.58
CA ARG A 29 -10.07 -3.45 7.43
C ARG A 29 -9.32 -2.14 7.19
N LEU A 30 -9.30 -1.69 5.94
CA LEU A 30 -8.64 -0.43 5.58
C LEU A 30 -9.40 0.78 6.11
N GLY A 31 -10.71 0.81 5.93
CA GLY A 31 -11.50 1.99 6.14
C GLY A 31 -11.31 3.04 5.04
N PRO A 32 -12.16 4.08 5.01
CA PRO A 32 -12.12 5.06 3.92
C PRO A 32 -10.82 5.86 3.83
N GLU A 33 -10.22 6.18 4.97
CA GLU A 33 -9.00 6.98 5.03
C GLU A 33 -7.81 6.25 4.40
N ALA A 34 -7.52 5.03 4.84
CA ALA A 34 -6.43 4.23 4.29
C ALA A 34 -6.70 3.84 2.84
N LEU A 35 -7.96 3.55 2.50
CA LEU A 35 -8.34 3.24 1.13
C LEU A 35 -8.06 4.43 0.19
N GLY A 36 -8.38 5.64 0.60
CA GLY A 36 -8.09 6.84 -0.17
C GLY A 36 -6.60 7.02 -0.45
N VAL A 37 -5.78 6.76 0.56
CA VAL A 37 -4.32 6.82 0.42
C VAL A 37 -3.82 5.72 -0.54
N LEU A 38 -4.37 4.52 -0.42
CA LEU A 38 -4.01 3.42 -1.32
C LEU A 38 -4.35 3.75 -2.77
N VAL A 39 -5.53 4.29 -3.02
CA VAL A 39 -5.93 4.73 -4.36
C VAL A 39 -4.95 5.76 -4.91
N PHE A 40 -4.58 6.75 -4.10
CA PHE A 40 -3.57 7.73 -4.51
C PHE A 40 -2.26 7.05 -4.91
N LEU A 41 -1.74 6.17 -4.07
CA LEU A 41 -0.46 5.50 -4.32
C LEU A 41 -0.52 4.62 -5.57
N VAL A 42 -1.62 3.93 -5.81
CA VAL A 42 -1.82 3.13 -7.02
C VAL A 42 -1.80 4.01 -8.27
N LEU A 43 -2.47 5.17 -8.23
CA LEU A 43 -2.50 6.09 -9.35
C LEU A 43 -1.15 6.79 -9.61
N ALA A 44 -0.38 7.01 -8.55
CA ALA A 44 0.94 7.64 -8.63
C ALA A 44 2.06 6.66 -8.96
N ALA A 45 1.81 5.36 -8.86
CA ALA A 45 2.83 4.33 -8.98
C ALA A 45 3.37 4.18 -10.40
N ASP A 46 4.65 3.90 -10.49
CA ASP A 46 5.27 3.42 -11.72
C ASP A 46 4.98 1.91 -11.92
N ARG A 47 5.65 1.29 -12.88
CA ARG A 47 5.46 -0.14 -13.21
C ARG A 47 5.82 -1.07 -12.08
N ARG A 48 6.67 -0.64 -11.16
CA ARG A 48 7.11 -1.41 -9.99
C ARG A 48 6.25 -1.15 -8.76
N GLY A 49 5.26 -0.30 -8.88
CA GLY A 49 4.41 0.12 -7.76
C GLY A 49 5.00 1.26 -6.95
N ALA A 50 6.09 1.88 -7.40
CA ALA A 50 6.80 2.90 -6.65
C ALA A 50 6.30 4.31 -6.96
N SER A 51 6.20 5.14 -5.92
CA SER A 51 5.94 6.56 -6.04
C SER A 51 6.83 7.36 -5.11
N TYR A 52 7.07 8.61 -5.47
CA TYR A 52 8.07 9.45 -4.84
C TYR A 52 7.48 10.73 -4.25
N TYR A 53 6.17 10.78 -4.09
CA TYR A 53 5.49 11.96 -3.53
C TYR A 53 5.82 12.12 -2.05
N GLY A 54 6.13 13.35 -1.65
CA GLY A 54 6.24 13.69 -0.24
C GLY A 54 4.88 13.72 0.44
N ARG A 55 4.85 13.54 1.76
CA ARG A 55 3.61 13.48 2.55
C ARG A 55 2.78 14.76 2.45
N GLU A 56 3.42 15.91 2.47
CA GLU A 56 2.72 17.20 2.35
C GLU A 56 2.00 17.33 1.02
N LYS A 57 2.65 16.93 -0.05
CA LYS A 57 2.05 16.97 -1.39
C LYS A 57 0.91 15.97 -1.50
N MET A 58 1.08 14.77 -0.95
CA MET A 58 0.01 13.75 -0.92
C MET A 58 -1.22 14.26 -0.16
N ALA A 59 -1.01 14.84 1.03
CA ALA A 59 -2.10 15.37 1.85
C ALA A 59 -2.85 16.48 1.12
N ARG A 60 -2.12 17.35 0.44
CA ARG A 60 -2.70 18.43 -0.35
C ARG A 60 -3.55 17.92 -1.50
N ILE A 61 -3.03 16.96 -2.25
CA ILE A 61 -3.75 16.39 -3.40
C ILE A 61 -5.00 15.64 -2.94
N LEU A 62 -4.89 14.87 -1.84
CA LEU A 62 -6.03 14.14 -1.28
C LEU A 62 -7.03 15.04 -0.56
N GLY A 63 -6.63 16.27 -0.22
CA GLY A 63 -7.49 17.17 0.56
C GLY A 63 -7.70 16.72 1.98
N VAL A 64 -6.71 16.09 2.60
CA VAL A 64 -6.74 15.61 3.98
C VAL A 64 -5.67 16.29 4.81
N GLU A 65 -5.84 16.26 6.14
CA GLU A 65 -4.81 16.73 7.04
C GLU A 65 -3.64 15.76 7.09
N ARG A 66 -2.46 16.28 7.34
CA ARG A 66 -1.23 15.49 7.41
C ARG A 66 -1.35 14.31 8.37
N ARG A 67 -1.96 14.52 9.54
CA ARG A 67 -2.12 13.45 10.53
C ARG A 67 -3.00 12.31 10.02
N ASP A 68 -4.03 12.64 9.24
CA ASP A 68 -4.93 11.65 8.65
C ASP A 68 -4.22 10.85 7.57
N LEU A 69 -3.40 11.52 6.75
CA LEU A 69 -2.54 10.87 5.78
C LEU A 69 -1.55 9.92 6.47
N ASP A 70 -0.90 10.39 7.53
CA ASP A 70 0.09 9.57 8.25
C ASP A 70 -0.55 8.32 8.86
N ARG A 71 -1.77 8.42 9.38
CA ARG A 71 -2.51 7.25 9.87
C ARG A 71 -2.85 6.28 8.74
N GLY A 72 -3.30 6.80 7.61
CA GLY A 72 -3.60 5.97 6.46
C GLY A 72 -2.37 5.22 5.93
N LEU A 73 -1.24 5.92 5.81
CA LEU A 73 0.03 5.32 5.41
C LEU A 73 0.49 4.25 6.39
N ALA A 74 0.44 4.56 7.69
CA ALA A 74 0.82 3.61 8.73
C ALA A 74 -0.05 2.35 8.69
N ARG A 75 -1.34 2.52 8.47
CA ARG A 75 -2.28 1.41 8.35
C ARG A 75 -1.95 0.50 7.16
N LEU A 76 -1.64 1.10 6.02
CA LEU A 76 -1.28 0.35 4.82
C LEU A 76 0.02 -0.44 5.00
N VAL A 77 1.00 0.16 5.66
CA VAL A 77 2.27 -0.53 5.98
C VAL A 77 2.02 -1.67 6.97
N GLU A 78 1.24 -1.42 8.02
CA GLU A 78 0.88 -2.44 9.01
C GLU A 78 0.20 -3.65 8.38
N LEU A 79 -0.69 -3.42 7.41
CA LEU A 79 -1.42 -4.49 6.73
C LEU A 79 -0.60 -5.18 5.62
N GLY A 80 0.60 -4.71 5.34
CA GLY A 80 1.46 -5.31 4.32
C GLY A 80 1.05 -4.98 2.89
N LEU A 81 0.28 -3.92 2.68
CA LEU A 81 -0.16 -3.48 1.36
C LEU A 81 0.77 -2.45 0.73
N VAL A 82 1.61 -1.81 1.54
CA VAL A 82 2.53 -0.77 1.12
C VAL A 82 3.84 -0.92 1.87
N ALA A 83 4.95 -0.71 1.19
CA ALA A 83 6.27 -0.60 1.79
C ALA A 83 6.75 0.85 1.67
N HIS A 84 7.58 1.26 2.62
CA HIS A 84 8.17 2.59 2.64
C HIS A 84 9.68 2.50 2.91
N ARG A 85 10.45 3.29 2.17
CA ARG A 85 11.87 3.45 2.40
C ARG A 85 12.22 4.93 2.40
N ARG A 86 12.71 5.43 3.54
CA ARG A 86 13.14 6.82 3.67
C ARG A 86 14.42 7.08 2.86
N TRP A 87 14.58 8.32 2.38
CA TRP A 87 15.78 8.74 1.69
C TRP A 87 17.01 8.69 2.60
N SER A 88 16.83 9.11 3.87
CA SER A 88 17.88 9.13 4.88
C SER A 88 17.27 9.13 6.28
N GLN A 89 18.13 9.03 7.31
CA GLN A 89 17.68 9.13 8.71
C GLN A 89 17.05 10.49 9.03
N HIS A 90 17.42 11.53 8.30
CA HIS A 90 16.96 12.89 8.53
C HIS A 90 15.78 13.30 7.65
N GLN A 91 15.47 12.51 6.62
CA GLN A 91 14.38 12.77 5.70
C GLN A 91 13.32 11.70 5.86
N GLN A 92 12.13 12.13 6.30
CA GLN A 92 11.01 11.19 6.49
C GLN A 92 10.37 10.76 5.18
N ASP A 93 10.48 11.59 4.16
CA ASP A 93 9.99 11.24 2.84
C ASP A 93 10.95 10.28 2.14
N GLY A 94 10.43 9.56 1.16
CA GLY A 94 11.20 8.58 0.44
C GLY A 94 10.37 7.93 -0.66
N VAL A 95 10.54 6.63 -0.80
CA VAL A 95 9.81 5.84 -1.80
C VAL A 95 8.69 5.06 -1.11
N TRP A 96 7.50 5.17 -1.66
CA TRP A 96 6.34 4.38 -1.28
C TRP A 96 6.06 3.36 -2.37
N GLN A 97 5.89 2.11 -2.00
CA GLN A 97 5.66 1.04 -2.97
C GLN A 97 4.37 0.30 -2.64
N VAL A 98 3.48 0.22 -3.62
CA VAL A 98 2.30 -0.65 -3.54
C VAL A 98 2.75 -2.09 -3.72
N LEU A 99 2.38 -2.94 -2.79
CA LEU A 99 2.76 -4.35 -2.77
C LEU A 99 1.61 -5.22 -3.31
N PRO A 100 1.90 -6.44 -3.74
CA PRO A 100 0.85 -7.42 -4.00
C PRO A 100 0.00 -7.64 -2.75
N VAL A 101 -1.29 -7.88 -2.94
CA VAL A 101 -2.17 -8.24 -1.82
C VAL A 101 -1.68 -9.54 -1.22
N PRO A 102 -1.46 -9.60 0.12
CA PRO A 102 -1.01 -10.83 0.75
C PRO A 102 -1.97 -12.00 0.50
N ASP A 103 -1.43 -13.20 0.32
CA ASP A 103 -2.23 -14.40 0.07
C ASP A 103 -3.13 -14.77 1.25
N ARG A 104 -2.74 -14.37 2.46
CA ARG A 104 -3.62 -14.42 3.62
C ARG A 104 -4.49 -13.19 3.63
N GLY A 105 -5.78 -13.35 3.88
CA GLY A 105 -6.68 -12.22 4.08
C GLY A 105 -6.16 -11.24 5.15
N PRO A 106 -6.88 -10.14 5.42
CA PRO A 106 -6.38 -9.06 6.30
C PRO A 106 -6.13 -9.46 7.75
N GLY A 107 -6.40 -10.70 8.13
CA GLY A 107 -6.20 -11.18 9.49
C GLY A 107 -7.16 -10.57 10.50
N ASP A 108 -7.21 -11.15 11.68
CA ASP A 108 -7.94 -10.59 12.80
C ASP A 108 -7.19 -9.39 13.40
N ARG A 109 -7.90 -8.63 14.24
CA ARG A 109 -7.49 -7.35 14.81
C ARG A 109 -6.13 -7.34 15.53
N HIS A 110 -5.55 -8.48 15.73
CA HIS A 110 -4.20 -8.62 16.23
C HIS A 110 -3.29 -8.74 15.02
N GLY A 111 -2.31 -7.86 14.89
CA GLY A 111 -1.29 -7.96 13.87
C GLY A 111 -0.66 -9.36 13.85
N PRO A 112 0.16 -9.68 12.85
CA PRO A 112 0.76 -11.00 12.77
C PRO A 112 1.38 -11.35 14.11
N SER A 113 1.02 -12.52 14.63
CA SER A 113 1.60 -12.98 15.89
C SER A 113 3.13 -13.04 15.73
N PRO A 114 3.89 -12.90 16.81
CA PRO A 114 5.35 -13.05 16.73
C PRO A 114 5.78 -14.35 16.03
N GLU A 115 4.93 -15.37 16.10
CA GLU A 115 5.16 -16.65 15.44
C GLU A 115 4.99 -16.58 13.93
N ASP A 116 4.03 -15.79 13.44
CA ASP A 116 3.85 -15.56 12.00
C ASP A 116 4.96 -14.67 11.43
N HIS A 117 5.51 -13.81 12.26
CA HIS A 117 6.66 -12.98 11.90
C HIS A 117 7.92 -13.84 11.74
N ASP A 118 8.11 -14.80 12.62
CA ASP A 118 9.21 -15.75 12.55
C ASP A 118 9.11 -16.68 11.33
N ARG A 119 7.91 -17.02 10.89
CA ARG A 119 7.71 -17.87 9.72
C ARG A 119 7.94 -17.16 8.38
N ARG A 120 7.69 -15.85 8.31
CA ARG A 120 7.94 -15.06 7.10
C ARG A 120 9.37 -14.56 7.00
N LEU A 121 9.97 -14.21 8.11
CA LEU A 121 11.34 -13.76 8.19
C LEU A 121 12.36 -14.80 7.69
N PRO A 122 12.25 -16.13 7.97
CA PRO A 122 13.24 -17.08 7.50
C PRO A 122 13.26 -17.28 5.99
N GLU A 123 12.12 -17.19 5.31
CA GLU A 123 12.05 -17.50 3.88
C GLU A 123 12.43 -16.33 2.98
N THR A 124 12.04 -15.11 3.34
CA THR A 124 12.25 -13.93 2.48
C THR A 124 13.36 -13.03 2.99
N LEU A 125 13.35 -12.70 4.28
CA LEU A 125 14.33 -11.78 4.85
C LEU A 125 15.65 -12.46 5.18
N ALA A 126 15.63 -13.71 5.66
CA ALA A 126 16.87 -14.45 5.90
C ALA A 126 17.60 -14.75 4.58
N ALA A 127 16.85 -15.03 3.50
CA ALA A 127 17.43 -15.21 2.17
C ALA A 127 17.99 -13.89 1.62
N ILE A 128 17.28 -12.78 1.82
CA ILE A 128 17.74 -11.45 1.41
C ILE A 128 18.92 -10.98 2.26
N LEU A 129 18.83 -11.15 3.58
CA LEU A 129 19.90 -10.80 4.51
C LEU A 129 21.15 -11.66 4.30
N SER A 130 21.00 -12.96 4.00
CA SER A 130 22.13 -13.82 3.70
C SER A 130 22.81 -13.46 2.38
N LYS A 131 22.07 -12.89 1.43
CA LYS A 131 22.63 -12.35 0.18
C LYS A 131 23.32 -11.01 0.37
N LEU A 132 22.90 -10.22 1.35
CA LEU A 132 23.45 -8.88 1.64
C LEU A 132 24.65 -8.92 2.61
N THR A 133 24.77 -9.97 3.42
CA THR A 133 25.83 -10.12 4.41
C THR A 133 27.00 -11.01 3.92
N ARG A 134 26.88 -11.54 2.73
CA ARG A 134 27.99 -12.26 2.05
C ARG A 134 28.69 -11.34 1.01
#